data_6527a0c7374956c5e97a479c467b6d34
#
_entry.id   6527a0c7374956c5e97a479c467b6d34
#
_cell.length_a   1.000
_cell.length_b   1.000
_cell.length_c   1.000
_cell.angle_alpha   90.00
_cell.angle_beta   90.00
_cell.angle_gamma   90.00
#
_symmetry.space_group_name_H-M   'P 1'
#
loop_
_entity.id
_entity.type
_entity.pdbx_description
1 polymer ?
#
loop_
_entity_poly.entity_id
_entity_poly.type
_entity_poly.pdbx_seq_one_letter_code
_entity_poly.pdbx_strand_id
1 'polypeptide(L)'
;MEDDNNKFEIVIDFGKGGNPNRVFRSMADLIDTFQDLDTTLAEVVGSQVSNTLILEDIEKGSLKTIIRNIIHDAPDEDLRDAKFKRILGFYLVKAKYAVLHWCEDTPKLISPDQVSALEGELVRIAEETNINQIPAYRAPDRVKLLTNISSIQKSTRYLNEDDTVRYNCKSGSSKVTDAIEISDSIVEDILTREVLDDRSEAILKVKKADYLGTSKWAFKRGFKTKWLMFNREILFAAP
;
A
#
# COMPACT_ATOMS: atom_id res chain seq x y z
N MET A 1 14.18 -9.33 -22.95
CA MET A 1 14.62 -9.36 -21.54
C MET A 1 13.36 -9.14 -20.71
N GLU A 2 12.83 -10.19 -20.11
CA GLU A 2 11.70 -10.07 -19.19
C GLU A 2 12.10 -9.22 -17.99
N ASP A 3 11.20 -8.34 -17.61
CA ASP A 3 11.48 -7.33 -16.57
C ASP A 3 11.38 -7.98 -15.19
N ASP A 4 12.51 -8.46 -14.66
CA ASP A 4 12.61 -9.06 -13.33
C ASP A 4 12.27 -8.09 -12.17
N ASN A 5 11.98 -6.82 -12.46
CA ASN A 5 11.66 -5.83 -11.42
C ASN A 5 10.27 -6.02 -10.82
N ASN A 6 9.39 -6.74 -11.51
CA ASN A 6 8.03 -7.04 -11.04
C ASN A 6 7.92 -8.38 -10.30
N LYS A 7 9.07 -9.04 -10.07
CA LYS A 7 9.14 -10.34 -9.39
C LYS A 7 9.61 -10.21 -7.95
N PHE A 8 9.12 -11.08 -7.12
CA PHE A 8 9.58 -11.31 -5.76
C PHE A 8 9.46 -12.77 -5.39
N GLU A 9 10.10 -13.15 -4.32
CA GLU A 9 10.08 -14.50 -3.79
C GLU A 9 9.54 -14.50 -2.37
N ILE A 10 8.73 -15.49 -2.04
CA ILE A 10 8.37 -15.85 -0.67
C ILE A 10 9.11 -17.15 -0.36
N VAL A 11 9.92 -17.15 0.67
CA VAL A 11 10.69 -18.30 1.11
C VAL A 11 10.28 -18.67 2.52
N ILE A 12 9.73 -19.89 2.70
CA ILE A 12 9.47 -20.46 4.01
C ILE A 12 10.53 -21.53 4.27
N ASP A 13 11.47 -21.24 5.18
CA ASP A 13 12.40 -22.23 5.70
C ASP A 13 11.75 -22.93 6.89
N PHE A 14 11.63 -24.24 6.84
CA PHE A 14 10.92 -25.01 7.84
C PHE A 14 11.69 -26.26 8.27
N GLY A 15 11.57 -26.57 9.57
CA GLY A 15 12.18 -27.74 10.16
C GLY A 15 11.51 -29.05 9.72
N LYS A 16 12.27 -30.14 9.74
CA LYS A 16 11.73 -31.49 9.53
C LYS A 16 10.87 -31.87 10.73
N GLY A 17 9.59 -32.08 10.51
CA GLY A 17 8.63 -32.52 11.53
C GLY A 17 7.36 -31.66 11.57
N GLY A 18 6.39 -32.10 12.34
CA GLY A 18 5.09 -31.43 12.46
C GLY A 18 4.18 -31.64 11.25
N ASN A 19 3.02 -30.99 11.31
CA ASN A 19 2.01 -31.10 10.25
C ASN A 19 2.47 -30.30 9.00
N PRO A 20 2.64 -30.95 7.83
CA PRO A 20 3.08 -30.24 6.61
C PRO A 20 2.09 -29.16 6.16
N ASN A 21 0.81 -29.29 6.51
CA ASN A 21 -0.22 -28.31 6.16
C ASN A 21 0.08 -26.90 6.70
N ARG A 22 0.87 -26.79 7.80
CA ARG A 22 1.23 -25.49 8.38
C ARG A 22 1.92 -24.56 7.38
N VAL A 23 2.87 -25.14 6.62
CA VAL A 23 3.67 -24.41 5.65
C VAL A 23 2.83 -23.96 4.46
N PHE A 24 1.99 -24.87 3.94
CA PHE A 24 1.12 -24.55 2.79
C PHE A 24 0.02 -23.55 3.16
N ARG A 25 -0.55 -23.64 4.38
CA ARG A 25 -1.54 -22.65 4.85
C ARG A 25 -0.90 -21.27 5.02
N SER A 26 0.26 -21.20 5.66
CA SER A 26 0.98 -19.92 5.77
C SER A 26 1.33 -19.35 4.40
N MET A 27 1.75 -20.17 3.44
CA MET A 27 2.04 -19.70 2.09
C MET A 27 0.77 -19.17 1.40
N ALA A 28 -0.35 -19.86 1.51
CA ALA A 28 -1.62 -19.42 0.94
C ALA A 28 -2.08 -18.08 1.58
N ASP A 29 -2.12 -18.01 2.91
CA ASP A 29 -2.50 -16.78 3.62
C ASP A 29 -1.54 -15.61 3.29
N LEU A 30 -0.24 -15.86 3.09
CA LEU A 30 0.75 -14.85 2.68
C LEU A 30 0.47 -14.33 1.26
N ILE A 31 0.16 -15.21 0.33
CA ILE A 31 -0.17 -14.81 -1.05
C ILE A 31 -1.42 -13.93 -1.04
N ASP A 32 -2.48 -14.34 -0.33
CA ASP A 32 -3.72 -13.59 -0.22
C ASP A 32 -3.49 -12.22 0.42
N THR A 33 -2.76 -12.15 1.54
CA THR A 33 -2.47 -10.88 2.22
C THR A 33 -1.55 -9.96 1.43
N PHE A 34 -0.62 -10.50 0.65
CA PHE A 34 0.19 -9.68 -0.27
C PHE A 34 -0.62 -9.17 -1.44
N GLN A 35 -1.63 -9.91 -1.91
CA GLN A 35 -2.57 -9.44 -2.92
C GLN A 35 -3.41 -8.27 -2.38
N ASP A 36 -3.88 -8.36 -1.13
CA ASP A 36 -4.63 -7.30 -0.46
C ASP A 36 -3.76 -6.05 -0.23
N LEU A 37 -2.50 -6.23 0.20
CA LEU A 37 -1.54 -5.15 0.34
C LEU A 37 -1.26 -4.48 -1.00
N ASP A 38 -1.06 -5.25 -2.08
CA ASP A 38 -0.88 -4.72 -3.42
C ASP A 38 -2.08 -3.90 -3.87
N THR A 39 -3.30 -4.34 -3.55
CA THR A 39 -4.52 -3.58 -3.84
C THR A 39 -4.52 -2.24 -3.12
N THR A 40 -4.18 -2.22 -1.83
CA THR A 40 -4.06 -0.98 -1.04
C THR A 40 -2.98 -0.05 -1.59
N LEU A 41 -1.82 -0.59 -1.94
CA LEU A 41 -0.72 0.18 -2.53
C LEU A 41 -1.05 0.67 -3.95
N ALA A 42 -1.82 -0.08 -4.74
CA ALA A 42 -2.24 0.34 -6.08
C ALA A 42 -3.29 1.47 -6.05
N GLU A 43 -4.05 1.61 -4.96
CA GLU A 43 -4.99 2.72 -4.78
C GLU A 43 -4.33 4.10 -4.84
N VAL A 44 -3.01 4.18 -4.63
CA VAL A 44 -2.22 5.44 -4.75
C VAL A 44 -2.32 6.06 -6.14
N VAL A 45 -2.57 5.26 -7.18
CA VAL A 45 -2.71 5.73 -8.57
C VAL A 45 -4.15 5.71 -9.07
N GLY A 46 -5.10 5.19 -8.28
CA GLY A 46 -6.53 5.15 -8.59
C GLY A 46 -7.20 3.85 -8.18
N SER A 47 -8.43 3.94 -7.69
CA SER A 47 -9.21 2.82 -7.15
C SER A 47 -9.67 1.77 -8.18
N GLN A 48 -9.34 1.95 -9.45
CA GLN A 48 -9.77 1.05 -10.54
C GLN A 48 -8.62 0.25 -11.15
N VAL A 49 -7.43 0.33 -10.55
CA VAL A 49 -6.30 -0.50 -10.98
C VAL A 49 -6.47 -1.88 -10.35
N SER A 50 -6.54 -2.91 -11.17
CA SER A 50 -6.52 -4.30 -10.71
C SER A 50 -5.18 -4.95 -11.00
N ASN A 51 -4.65 -5.64 -10.01
CA ASN A 51 -3.45 -6.44 -10.11
C ASN A 51 -3.72 -7.87 -9.65
N THR A 52 -2.93 -8.81 -10.14
CA THR A 52 -2.99 -10.22 -9.75
C THR A 52 -1.58 -10.75 -9.54
N LEU A 53 -1.41 -11.55 -8.50
CA LEU A 53 -0.20 -12.30 -8.27
C LEU A 53 -0.22 -13.59 -9.08
N ILE A 54 0.82 -13.84 -9.86
CA ILE A 54 0.96 -15.10 -10.61
C ILE A 54 2.17 -15.86 -10.08
N LEU A 55 1.94 -17.12 -9.75
CA LEU A 55 2.98 -18.07 -9.40
C LEU A 55 3.75 -18.46 -10.67
N GLU A 56 5.06 -18.16 -10.70
CA GLU A 56 5.93 -18.53 -11.83
C GLU A 56 6.64 -19.86 -11.61
N ASP A 57 7.14 -20.09 -10.39
CA ASP A 57 7.90 -21.31 -10.09
C ASP A 57 7.86 -21.67 -8.60
N ILE A 58 8.17 -22.93 -8.30
CA ILE A 58 8.35 -23.46 -6.95
C ILE A 58 9.64 -24.26 -6.90
N GLU A 59 10.60 -23.84 -6.08
CA GLU A 59 11.88 -24.52 -5.92
C GLU A 59 11.87 -25.54 -4.77
N LYS A 60 12.68 -26.59 -4.91
CA LYS A 60 12.83 -27.64 -3.89
C LYS A 60 13.80 -27.23 -2.78
N GLY A 61 13.49 -27.68 -1.55
CA GLY A 61 14.42 -27.55 -0.38
C GLY A 61 13.83 -26.75 0.77
N SER A 62 13.48 -25.52 0.55
CA SER A 62 12.52 -24.69 1.29
C SER A 62 11.29 -24.52 0.42
N LEU A 63 10.14 -24.14 0.99
CA LEU A 63 9.01 -23.74 0.14
C LEU A 63 9.31 -22.33 -0.38
N LYS A 64 9.98 -22.28 -1.54
CA LYS A 64 10.29 -21.03 -2.24
C LYS A 64 9.35 -20.88 -3.42
N THR A 65 8.61 -19.79 -3.44
CA THR A 65 7.70 -19.43 -4.52
C THR A 65 8.19 -18.17 -5.22
N ILE A 66 8.27 -18.20 -6.54
CA ILE A 66 8.58 -17.04 -7.37
C ILE A 66 7.26 -16.49 -7.89
N ILE A 67 6.96 -15.23 -7.56
CA ILE A 67 5.69 -14.59 -7.84
C ILE A 67 5.92 -13.31 -8.64
N ARG A 68 5.03 -13.05 -9.60
CA ARG A 68 5.03 -11.84 -10.42
C ARG A 68 3.73 -11.06 -10.24
N ASN A 69 3.84 -9.73 -10.13
CA ASN A 69 2.71 -8.82 -10.23
C ASN A 69 2.30 -8.62 -11.69
N ILE A 70 1.03 -8.86 -12.01
CA ILE A 70 0.45 -8.53 -13.31
C ILE A 70 -0.66 -7.51 -13.12
N ILE A 71 -0.52 -6.37 -13.79
CA ILE A 71 -1.51 -5.30 -13.81
C ILE A 71 -2.45 -5.54 -15.00
N HIS A 72 -3.74 -5.78 -14.71
CA HIS A 72 -4.74 -6.10 -15.74
C HIS A 72 -5.41 -4.88 -16.30
N ASP A 73 -6.04 -4.07 -15.46
CA ASP A 73 -6.86 -2.94 -15.89
C ASP A 73 -6.39 -1.63 -15.29
N ALA A 74 -6.41 -0.61 -16.14
CA ALA A 74 -6.34 0.77 -15.74
C ALA A 74 -7.42 1.54 -16.49
N PRO A 75 -8.21 2.37 -15.81
CA PRO A 75 -9.40 3.00 -16.40
C PRO A 75 -9.09 4.10 -17.41
N ASP A 76 -7.87 4.59 -17.42
CA ASP A 76 -7.42 5.69 -18.27
C ASP A 76 -6.58 5.16 -19.43
N GLU A 77 -6.76 5.69 -20.64
CA GLU A 77 -5.98 5.28 -21.83
C GLU A 77 -4.47 5.45 -21.60
N ASP A 78 -4.08 6.51 -20.87
CA ASP A 78 -2.69 6.79 -20.51
C ASP A 78 -2.11 5.74 -19.54
N LEU A 79 -2.95 5.09 -18.73
CA LEU A 79 -2.58 4.04 -17.78
C LEU A 79 -2.52 2.64 -18.42
N ARG A 80 -3.02 2.49 -19.67
CA ARG A 80 -2.96 1.21 -20.42
C ARG A 80 -1.61 0.94 -21.03
N ASP A 81 -0.71 1.93 -21.03
CA ASP A 81 0.63 1.76 -21.57
C ASP A 81 1.41 0.67 -20.81
N ALA A 82 2.11 -0.18 -21.55
CA ALA A 82 2.99 -1.20 -21.01
C ALA A 82 4.09 -0.61 -20.09
N LYS A 83 4.49 0.64 -20.34
CA LYS A 83 5.43 1.38 -19.50
C LYS A 83 4.84 1.65 -18.11
N PHE A 84 3.58 2.08 -18.03
CA PHE A 84 2.88 2.31 -16.76
C PHE A 84 2.75 1.03 -15.94
N LYS A 85 2.28 -0.05 -16.56
CA LYS A 85 2.13 -1.36 -15.89
C LYS A 85 3.45 -1.84 -15.30
N ARG A 86 4.56 -1.61 -15.99
CA ARG A 86 5.91 -1.95 -15.52
C ARG A 86 6.33 -1.07 -14.33
N ILE A 87 6.08 0.24 -14.39
CA ILE A 87 6.41 1.19 -13.31
C ILE A 87 5.60 0.82 -12.06
N LEU A 88 4.30 0.57 -12.19
CA LEU A 88 3.44 0.19 -11.08
C LEU A 88 3.86 -1.15 -10.46
N GLY A 89 4.13 -2.17 -11.28
CA GLY A 89 4.61 -3.45 -10.77
C GLY A 89 5.93 -3.32 -10.00
N PHE A 90 6.86 -2.51 -10.49
CA PHE A 90 8.11 -2.20 -9.78
C PHE A 90 7.87 -1.44 -8.46
N TYR A 91 6.98 -0.46 -8.47
CA TYR A 91 6.57 0.24 -7.26
C TYR A 91 5.98 -0.72 -6.22
N LEU A 92 5.04 -1.60 -6.62
CA LEU A 92 4.39 -2.54 -5.71
C LEU A 92 5.41 -3.51 -5.05
N VAL A 93 6.39 -4.00 -5.80
CA VAL A 93 7.45 -4.87 -5.26
C VAL A 93 8.31 -4.13 -4.24
N LYS A 94 8.75 -2.89 -4.57
CA LYS A 94 9.56 -2.08 -3.64
C LYS A 94 8.78 -1.64 -2.42
N ALA A 95 7.52 -1.23 -2.59
CA ALA A 95 6.67 -0.78 -1.51
C ALA A 95 6.37 -1.91 -0.52
N LYS A 96 6.08 -3.14 -1.00
CA LYS A 96 5.96 -4.32 -0.12
C LYS A 96 7.23 -4.57 0.68
N TYR A 97 8.40 -4.51 0.01
CA TYR A 97 9.67 -4.66 0.71
C TYR A 97 9.84 -3.62 1.82
N ALA A 98 9.53 -2.35 1.55
CA ALA A 98 9.62 -1.29 2.55
C ALA A 98 8.66 -1.50 3.73
N VAL A 99 7.42 -1.91 3.46
CA VAL A 99 6.45 -2.25 4.52
C VAL A 99 6.98 -3.36 5.41
N LEU A 100 7.49 -4.44 4.83
CA LEU A 100 8.02 -5.59 5.60
C LEU A 100 9.30 -5.23 6.37
N HIS A 101 10.18 -4.44 5.77
CA HIS A 101 11.41 -3.98 6.42
C HIS A 101 11.10 -3.02 7.58
N TRP A 102 10.15 -2.11 7.39
CA TRP A 102 9.65 -1.27 8.48
C TRP A 102 9.05 -2.12 9.62
N CYS A 103 8.33 -3.20 9.29
CA CYS A 103 7.83 -4.15 10.28
C CYS A 103 8.95 -4.84 11.06
N GLU A 104 10.04 -5.23 10.39
CA GLU A 104 11.21 -5.86 11.02
C GLU A 104 11.91 -4.92 12.00
N ASP A 105 12.00 -3.63 11.64
CA ASP A 105 12.67 -2.60 12.45
C ASP A 105 11.77 -2.01 13.56
N THR A 106 10.46 -2.24 13.50
CA THR A 106 9.47 -1.66 14.42
C THR A 106 8.76 -2.76 15.21
N PRO A 107 9.36 -3.29 16.28
CA PRO A 107 8.75 -4.41 17.03
C PRO A 107 7.47 -4.02 17.77
N LYS A 108 7.23 -2.73 17.98
CA LYS A 108 6.03 -2.23 18.63
C LYS A 108 5.59 -0.91 18.01
N LEU A 109 4.33 -0.85 17.59
CA LEU A 109 3.70 0.39 17.14
C LEU A 109 3.13 1.13 18.35
N ILE A 110 3.75 2.24 18.73
CA ILE A 110 3.41 3.03 19.92
C ILE A 110 2.98 4.46 19.60
N SER A 111 3.16 4.92 18.36
CA SER A 111 2.78 6.28 17.98
C SER A 111 2.37 6.39 16.51
N PRO A 112 1.46 7.32 16.18
CA PRO A 112 1.13 7.65 14.79
C PRO A 112 2.32 8.15 13.95
N ASP A 113 3.36 8.71 14.60
CA ASP A 113 4.55 9.22 13.91
C ASP A 113 5.34 8.09 13.24
N GLN A 114 5.31 6.88 13.82
CA GLN A 114 5.93 5.70 13.20
C GLN A 114 5.24 5.34 11.89
N VAL A 115 3.91 5.46 11.84
CA VAL A 115 3.14 5.25 10.59
C VAL A 115 3.44 6.34 9.57
N SER A 116 3.57 7.59 10.02
CA SER A 116 3.96 8.71 9.15
C SER A 116 5.36 8.52 8.57
N ALA A 117 6.28 7.89 9.30
CA ALA A 117 7.60 7.53 8.77
C ALA A 117 7.50 6.49 7.65
N LEU A 118 6.65 5.46 7.81
CA LEU A 118 6.38 4.49 6.75
C LEU A 118 5.76 5.16 5.51
N GLU A 119 4.79 6.05 5.70
CA GLU A 119 4.20 6.80 4.58
C GLU A 119 5.23 7.65 3.84
N GLY A 120 6.12 8.34 4.59
CA GLY A 120 7.23 9.09 4.00
C GLY A 120 8.15 8.21 3.16
N GLU A 121 8.43 6.99 3.60
CA GLU A 121 9.20 6.02 2.82
C GLU A 121 8.46 5.57 1.57
N LEU A 122 7.15 5.30 1.65
CA LEU A 122 6.34 4.94 0.48
C LEU A 122 6.26 6.08 -0.55
N VAL A 123 6.18 7.34 -0.10
CA VAL A 123 6.26 8.52 -0.97
C VAL A 123 7.64 8.58 -1.67
N ARG A 124 8.73 8.36 -0.93
CA ARG A 124 10.08 8.32 -1.50
C ARG A 124 10.21 7.23 -2.57
N ILE A 125 9.66 6.04 -2.33
CA ILE A 125 9.64 4.96 -3.32
C ILE A 125 8.81 5.34 -4.55
N ALA A 126 7.69 6.05 -4.35
CA ALA A 126 6.88 6.55 -5.45
C ALA A 126 7.66 7.53 -6.33
N GLU A 127 8.48 8.39 -5.74
CA GLU A 127 9.38 9.30 -6.46
C GLU A 127 10.46 8.53 -7.22
N GLU A 128 11.15 7.59 -6.57
CA GLU A 128 12.21 6.78 -7.18
C GLU A 128 11.73 5.94 -8.35
N THR A 129 10.51 5.45 -8.30
CA THR A 129 9.88 4.66 -9.35
C THR A 129 9.15 5.51 -10.39
N ASN A 130 9.07 6.82 -10.20
CA ASN A 130 8.33 7.79 -11.00
C ASN A 130 6.82 7.53 -11.07
N ILE A 131 6.25 6.78 -10.12
CA ILE A 131 4.81 6.53 -10.07
C ILE A 131 4.04 7.78 -9.61
N ASN A 132 4.66 8.66 -8.83
CA ASN A 132 4.11 9.93 -8.36
C ASN A 132 3.90 10.97 -9.48
N GLN A 133 4.50 10.78 -10.66
CA GLN A 133 4.25 11.63 -11.84
C GLN A 133 2.85 11.44 -12.41
N ILE A 134 2.12 10.43 -11.94
CA ILE A 134 0.75 10.19 -12.34
C ILE A 134 -0.15 11.18 -11.58
N PRO A 135 -1.00 11.95 -12.29
CA PRO A 135 -1.81 13.02 -11.70
C PRO A 135 -2.76 12.59 -10.58
N ALA A 136 -3.04 11.28 -10.48
CA ALA A 136 -3.94 10.69 -9.49
C ALA A 136 -3.24 10.17 -8.23
N TYR A 137 -1.90 10.29 -8.12
CA TYR A 137 -1.16 9.77 -6.98
C TYR A 137 -1.68 10.30 -5.62
N ARG A 138 -1.85 9.38 -4.68
CA ARG A 138 -2.23 9.67 -3.27
C ARG A 138 -1.46 8.77 -2.34
N ALA A 139 -1.23 9.21 -1.09
CA ALA A 139 -0.73 8.32 -0.05
C ALA A 139 -1.69 7.15 0.19
N PRO A 140 -1.20 5.95 0.54
CA PRO A 140 -2.04 4.82 0.91
C PRO A 140 -2.92 5.17 2.12
N ASP A 141 -4.12 4.55 2.16
CA ASP A 141 -5.01 4.62 3.32
C ASP A 141 -4.34 3.94 4.53
N ARG A 142 -4.17 4.68 5.62
CA ARG A 142 -3.46 4.23 6.83
C ARG A 142 -4.12 3.03 7.47
N VAL A 143 -5.45 3.04 7.55
CA VAL A 143 -6.22 1.98 8.21
C VAL A 143 -6.10 0.69 7.43
N LYS A 144 -6.25 0.76 6.10
CA LYS A 144 -6.06 -0.39 5.21
C LYS A 144 -4.63 -0.93 5.30
N LEU A 145 -3.63 -0.04 5.30
CA LEU A 145 -2.22 -0.41 5.40
C LEU A 145 -1.94 -1.16 6.71
N LEU A 146 -2.38 -0.65 7.85
CA LEU A 146 -2.21 -1.32 9.15
C LEU A 146 -3.00 -2.62 9.26
N THR A 147 -4.20 -2.69 8.66
CA THR A 147 -4.98 -3.91 8.57
C THR A 147 -4.24 -4.99 7.78
N ASN A 148 -3.65 -4.61 6.63
CA ASN A 148 -2.86 -5.52 5.81
C ASN A 148 -1.60 -6.01 6.56
N ILE A 149 -0.89 -5.13 7.27
CA ILE A 149 0.25 -5.50 8.12
C ILE A 149 -0.17 -6.52 9.18
N SER A 150 -1.28 -6.27 9.89
CA SER A 150 -1.82 -7.23 10.87
C SER A 150 -2.19 -8.58 10.23
N SER A 151 -2.72 -8.56 9.00
CA SER A 151 -3.07 -9.79 8.27
C SER A 151 -1.84 -10.58 7.84
N ILE A 152 -0.77 -9.91 7.37
CA ILE A 152 0.52 -10.53 7.05
C ILE A 152 1.10 -11.24 8.28
N GLN A 153 1.05 -10.62 9.45
CA GLN A 153 1.51 -11.24 10.70
C GLN A 153 0.69 -12.48 11.04
N LYS A 154 -0.64 -12.39 10.93
CA LYS A 154 -1.52 -13.53 11.20
C LYS A 154 -1.30 -14.70 10.24
N SER A 155 -0.78 -14.47 9.05
CA SER A 155 -0.48 -15.54 8.08
C SER A 155 0.63 -16.48 8.52
N THR A 156 1.51 -16.03 9.43
CA THR A 156 2.60 -16.85 9.98
C THR A 156 2.21 -17.70 11.18
N ARG A 157 1.01 -17.53 11.74
CA ARG A 157 0.51 -18.20 12.96
C ARG A 157 0.51 -19.72 12.95
N TYR A 158 0.56 -20.33 11.74
CA TYR A 158 0.61 -21.80 11.62
C TYR A 158 2.03 -22.36 11.73
N LEU A 159 3.03 -21.51 11.60
CA LEU A 159 4.42 -21.90 11.61
C LEU A 159 4.90 -22.20 13.02
N ASN A 160 5.93 -23.02 13.14
CA ASN A 160 6.60 -23.29 14.42
C ASN A 160 7.60 -22.15 14.70
N GLU A 161 8.07 -22.06 15.94
CA GLU A 161 9.07 -21.06 16.39
C GLU A 161 10.39 -21.08 15.58
N ASP A 162 10.79 -22.27 15.12
CA ASP A 162 12.00 -22.44 14.30
C ASP A 162 11.79 -22.20 12.80
N ASP A 163 10.52 -22.08 12.35
CA ASP A 163 10.22 -21.81 10.95
C ASP A 163 10.41 -20.31 10.67
N THR A 164 10.92 -19.96 9.51
CA THR A 164 11.12 -18.55 9.15
C THR A 164 10.56 -18.24 7.77
N VAL A 165 10.07 -17.02 7.61
CA VAL A 165 9.55 -16.50 6.34
C VAL A 165 10.36 -15.31 5.90
N ARG A 166 10.75 -15.29 4.62
CA ARG A 166 11.43 -14.16 3.99
C ARG A 166 10.74 -13.74 2.70
N TYR A 167 10.72 -12.45 2.51
CA TYR A 167 10.38 -11.81 1.25
C TYR A 167 11.68 -11.34 0.59
N ASN A 168 11.95 -11.79 -0.61
CA ASN A 168 13.13 -11.42 -1.36
C ASN A 168 12.73 -10.71 -2.66
N CYS A 169 13.39 -9.61 -2.96
CA CYS A 169 13.27 -8.91 -4.24
C CYS A 169 14.61 -8.28 -4.62
N LYS A 170 14.67 -7.60 -5.75
CA LYS A 170 15.91 -6.90 -6.16
C LYS A 170 16.36 -5.80 -5.19
N SER A 171 15.44 -5.23 -4.40
CA SER A 171 15.77 -4.20 -3.40
C SER A 171 16.40 -4.77 -2.14
N GLY A 172 16.24 -6.06 -1.88
CA GLY A 172 16.79 -6.74 -0.72
C GLY A 172 15.94 -7.91 -0.25
N SER A 173 16.24 -8.35 0.97
CA SER A 173 15.51 -9.39 1.69
C SER A 173 14.99 -8.83 2.99
N SER A 174 13.74 -9.14 3.36
CA SER A 174 13.14 -8.78 4.62
C SER A 174 12.47 -10.01 5.25
N LYS A 175 12.56 -10.13 6.55
CA LYS A 175 11.92 -11.21 7.31
C LYS A 175 10.45 -10.82 7.54
N VAL A 176 9.55 -11.76 7.30
CA VAL A 176 8.15 -11.61 7.72
C VAL A 176 8.06 -12.01 9.17
N THR A 177 7.83 -11.03 10.04
CA THR A 177 7.79 -11.22 11.50
C THR A 177 6.35 -11.07 12.01
N ASP A 178 5.99 -11.83 13.03
CA ASP A 178 4.76 -11.69 13.82
C ASP A 178 4.91 -10.71 14.99
N ALA A 179 6.06 -10.07 15.11
CA ALA A 179 6.50 -9.35 16.30
C ALA A 179 5.89 -7.94 16.48
N ILE A 180 5.17 -7.37 15.49
CA ILE A 180 4.62 -6.04 15.70
C ILE A 180 3.36 -6.11 16.56
N GLU A 181 3.44 -5.58 17.78
CA GLU A 181 2.25 -5.30 18.56
C GLU A 181 1.59 -4.02 18.06
N ILE A 182 0.42 -4.13 17.43
CA ILE A 182 -0.42 -2.99 17.07
C ILE A 182 -1.46 -2.82 18.17
N SER A 183 -1.34 -1.72 18.94
CA SER A 183 -2.30 -1.40 20.01
C SER A 183 -3.63 -0.90 19.42
N ASP A 184 -4.75 -1.40 19.92
CA ASP A 184 -6.09 -0.95 19.52
C ASP A 184 -6.27 0.56 19.74
N SER A 185 -5.66 1.12 20.81
CA SER A 185 -5.69 2.56 21.08
C SER A 185 -5.02 3.41 20.01
N ILE A 186 -3.99 2.89 19.35
CA ILE A 186 -3.32 3.58 18.24
C ILE A 186 -4.19 3.53 16.99
N VAL A 187 -4.83 2.41 16.73
CA VAL A 187 -5.78 2.30 15.61
C VAL A 187 -6.93 3.29 15.79
N GLU A 188 -7.49 3.40 17.00
CA GLU A 188 -8.54 4.37 17.33
C GLU A 188 -8.06 5.81 17.20
N ASP A 189 -6.83 6.13 17.63
CA ASP A 189 -6.25 7.49 17.50
C ASP A 189 -6.01 7.86 16.03
N ILE A 190 -5.54 6.92 15.22
CA ILE A 190 -5.38 7.10 13.76
C ILE A 190 -6.74 7.33 13.11
N LEU A 191 -7.75 6.50 13.42
CA LEU A 191 -9.11 6.64 12.91
C LEU A 191 -9.73 7.99 13.29
N THR A 192 -9.54 8.42 14.54
CA THR A 192 -10.07 9.70 15.03
C THR A 192 -9.43 10.88 14.34
N ARG A 193 -8.11 10.85 14.12
CA ARG A 193 -7.38 11.92 13.42
C ARG A 193 -7.74 12.00 11.95
N GLU A 194 -7.91 10.88 11.26
CA GLU A 194 -8.34 10.87 9.86
C GLU A 194 -9.73 11.48 9.66
N VAL A 195 -10.66 11.21 10.58
CA VAL A 195 -12.00 11.82 10.54
C VAL A 195 -11.96 13.33 10.76
N LEU A 196 -11.00 13.83 11.55
CA LEU A 196 -10.89 15.24 11.91
C LEU A 196 -10.00 16.07 10.95
N ASP A 197 -9.10 15.45 10.21
CA ASP A 197 -8.10 16.15 9.37
C ASP A 197 -7.99 15.56 7.95
N ASP A 198 -9.13 15.32 7.30
CA ASP A 198 -9.18 14.98 5.87
C ASP A 198 -8.86 16.24 5.02
N ARG A 199 -7.58 16.57 4.93
CA ARG A 199 -7.05 17.60 4.04
C ARG A 199 -6.75 16.97 2.69
N SER A 200 -7.67 17.09 1.76
CA SER A 200 -7.43 16.70 0.38
C SER A 200 -7.25 17.91 -0.50
N GLU A 201 -6.13 18.01 -1.22
CA GLU A 201 -6.01 18.94 -2.33
C GLU A 201 -6.88 18.45 -3.49
N ALA A 202 -7.77 19.30 -3.97
CA ALA A 202 -8.63 18.98 -5.09
C ALA A 202 -8.77 20.19 -6.01
N ILE A 203 -8.62 19.96 -7.31
CA ILE A 203 -8.96 20.96 -8.32
C ILE A 203 -10.48 21.06 -8.38
N LEU A 204 -11.01 22.18 -7.90
CA LEU A 204 -12.43 22.46 -7.88
C LEU A 204 -12.80 23.46 -8.96
N LYS A 205 -13.75 23.12 -9.84
CA LYS A 205 -14.30 24.07 -10.79
C LYS A 205 -15.38 24.89 -10.12
N VAL A 206 -15.17 26.21 -9.99
CA VAL A 206 -16.16 27.12 -9.42
C VAL A 206 -17.37 27.20 -10.37
N LYS A 207 -18.56 26.87 -9.86
CA LYS A 207 -19.82 27.02 -10.59
C LYS A 207 -20.56 28.31 -10.27
N LYS A 208 -20.49 28.72 -9.01
CA LYS A 208 -21.11 29.96 -8.52
C LYS A 208 -20.22 30.53 -7.42
N ALA A 209 -19.77 31.76 -7.64
CA ALA A 209 -19.00 32.51 -6.66
C ALA A 209 -19.87 33.66 -6.12
N ASP A 210 -19.77 33.95 -4.83
CA ASP A 210 -20.35 35.14 -4.23
C ASP A 210 -19.19 36.00 -3.69
N TYR A 211 -18.87 37.06 -4.42
CA TYR A 211 -17.77 37.95 -4.07
C TYR A 211 -18.15 39.03 -3.07
N LEU A 212 -19.44 39.24 -2.83
CA LEU A 212 -19.97 40.38 -2.08
C LEU A 212 -20.71 39.97 -0.79
N GLY A 213 -21.01 38.70 -0.63
CA GLY A 213 -21.86 38.20 0.43
C GLY A 213 -21.23 37.11 1.30
N THR A 214 -22.06 36.62 2.23
CA THR A 214 -21.74 35.50 3.13
C THR A 214 -22.34 34.19 2.62
N SER A 215 -22.76 34.12 1.38
CA SER A 215 -23.38 32.93 0.83
C SER A 215 -22.34 31.85 0.45
N LYS A 216 -22.81 30.61 0.35
CA LYS A 216 -21.95 29.47 0.03
C LYS A 216 -21.55 29.46 -1.43
N TRP A 217 -20.29 29.22 -1.69
CA TRP A 217 -19.79 28.99 -3.05
C TRP A 217 -20.14 27.59 -3.53
N ALA A 218 -20.52 27.45 -4.80
CA ALA A 218 -20.76 26.14 -5.41
C ALA A 218 -19.55 25.69 -6.23
N PHE A 219 -19.06 24.50 -5.90
CA PHE A 219 -17.94 23.86 -6.59
C PHE A 219 -18.37 22.54 -7.21
N LYS A 220 -17.74 22.20 -8.32
CA LYS A 220 -17.88 20.90 -8.97
C LYS A 220 -16.55 20.14 -8.85
N ARG A 221 -16.60 18.95 -8.25
CA ARG A 221 -15.55 17.95 -8.25
C ARG A 221 -16.06 16.75 -9.07
N GLY A 222 -15.52 16.55 -10.27
CA GLY A 222 -16.05 15.54 -11.18
C GLY A 222 -17.53 15.79 -11.51
N PHE A 223 -18.37 14.78 -11.33
CA PHE A 223 -19.84 14.87 -11.59
C PHE A 223 -20.66 15.38 -10.39
N LYS A 224 -20.09 15.54 -9.21
CA LYS A 224 -20.81 15.96 -7.99
C LYS A 224 -20.62 17.45 -7.72
N THR A 225 -21.72 18.16 -7.42
CA THR A 225 -21.69 19.56 -6.96
C THR A 225 -21.75 19.56 -5.43
N LYS A 226 -20.80 20.21 -4.76
CA LYS A 226 -20.80 20.45 -3.32
C LYS A 226 -20.88 21.94 -3.03
N TRP A 227 -21.60 22.30 -1.97
CA TRP A 227 -21.67 23.66 -1.45
C TRP A 227 -20.71 23.77 -0.26
N LEU A 228 -19.74 24.68 -0.34
CA LEU A 228 -18.75 24.92 0.70
C LEU A 228 -18.83 26.37 1.16
N MET A 229 -18.68 26.59 2.47
CA MET A 229 -18.46 27.91 3.02
C MET A 229 -16.96 28.18 3.01
N PHE A 230 -16.54 29.27 2.38
CA PHE A 230 -15.15 29.72 2.44
C PHE A 230 -14.99 30.82 3.48
N ASN A 231 -13.97 30.68 4.33
CA ASN A 231 -13.55 31.80 5.18
C ASN A 231 -12.64 32.71 4.36
N ARG A 232 -12.86 34.03 4.44
CA ARG A 232 -12.19 35.05 3.61
C ARG A 232 -10.66 35.04 3.71
N GLU A 233 -10.10 34.49 4.79
CA GLU A 233 -8.65 34.48 5.04
C GLU A 233 -7.84 33.56 4.13
N ILE A 234 -8.47 32.63 3.41
CA ILE A 234 -7.78 31.62 2.59
C ILE A 234 -7.60 32.06 1.12
N LEU A 235 -8.30 33.08 0.66
CA LEU A 235 -8.32 33.46 -0.76
C LEU A 235 -7.14 34.34 -1.23
N PHE A 236 -6.25 34.76 -0.34
CA PHE A 236 -5.15 35.66 -0.69
C PHE A 236 -3.74 35.05 -0.57
N ALA A 237 -3.63 33.74 -0.46
CA ALA A 237 -2.35 33.02 -0.43
C ALA A 237 -2.09 32.27 -1.74
N ALA A 238 -2.31 32.89 -2.87
CA ALA A 238 -1.76 32.42 -4.15
C ALA A 238 -0.90 33.54 -4.76
N PRO A 239 0.33 33.23 -5.22
CA PRO A 239 1.18 34.17 -5.91
C PRO A 239 0.62 34.59 -7.27
#